data_d6d84b3f4b8ea04259dcd23eabf41984
#
_entry.id   d6d84b3f4b8ea04259dcd23eabf41984
#
_cell.length_a   1.000
_cell.length_b   1.000
_cell.length_c   1.000
_cell.angle_alpha   90.00
_cell.angle_beta   90.00
_cell.angle_gamma   90.00
#
_symmetry.space_group_name_H-M   'P 1'
#
loop_
_entity.id
_entity.type
_entity.pdbx_description
1 polymer ?
#
loop_
_entity_poly.entity_id
_entity_poly.type
_entity_poly.pdbx_seq_one_letter_code
_entity_poly.pdbx_strand_id
1 'polypeptide(L)'
;MATTIGKFDTVTSVFAGVSDIIVGDVAADSAYETGTLDTLFAAAKSVGQVKEDSTNWTGDDPTVDSVKDEKGNIITTKTTAGTFAFEFLMASMSENILKAFMKASDVASVVSSTGPFGSEATGVKIVDLPVTVRPIMVVNDVADKCIVFPKAKIVASVPREDGVFFVKGTATAEFVDTTKLGTFMLLNGISLTY
;
A
#
# COMPACT_ATOMS: atom_id res chain seq x y z
N MET A 1 -35.91 -21.78 -26.93
CA MET A 1 -35.80 -20.58 -26.14
C MET A 1 -34.40 -19.98 -26.33
N ALA A 2 -34.30 -18.76 -26.78
CA ALA A 2 -33.01 -18.10 -26.93
C ALA A 2 -32.53 -17.65 -25.53
N THR A 3 -31.37 -18.11 -25.11
CA THR A 3 -30.75 -17.66 -23.86
C THR A 3 -30.15 -16.28 -24.10
N THR A 4 -30.68 -15.26 -23.43
CA THR A 4 -30.10 -13.92 -23.49
C THR A 4 -28.85 -13.91 -22.62
N ILE A 5 -27.67 -13.77 -23.24
CA ILE A 5 -26.42 -13.58 -22.53
C ILE A 5 -26.37 -12.10 -22.11
N GLY A 6 -26.39 -11.86 -20.79
CA GLY A 6 -26.17 -10.52 -20.25
C GLY A 6 -24.76 -10.04 -20.59
N LYS A 7 -24.63 -8.80 -21.01
CA LYS A 7 -23.33 -8.13 -21.11
C LYS A 7 -22.97 -7.58 -19.73
N PHE A 8 -21.68 -7.68 -19.35
CA PHE A 8 -21.18 -6.84 -18.27
C PHE A 8 -21.38 -5.38 -18.66
N ASP A 9 -21.70 -4.57 -17.67
CA ASP A 9 -21.86 -3.13 -17.91
C ASP A 9 -20.62 -2.55 -18.60
N THR A 10 -20.85 -1.58 -19.45
CA THR A 10 -19.79 -0.84 -20.13
C THR A 10 -18.77 -0.38 -19.08
N VAL A 11 -17.48 -0.50 -19.40
CA VAL A 11 -16.37 -0.15 -18.53
C VAL A 11 -16.49 1.32 -18.10
N THR A 12 -17.26 1.55 -17.05
CA THR A 12 -17.39 2.89 -16.41
C THR A 12 -16.43 3.02 -15.21
N SER A 13 -15.67 1.97 -14.90
CA SER A 13 -14.87 1.85 -13.67
C SER A 13 -13.42 1.55 -13.99
N VAL A 14 -12.78 2.33 -14.87
CA VAL A 14 -11.33 2.25 -15.03
C VAL A 14 -10.67 2.99 -13.86
N PHE A 15 -9.78 2.31 -13.16
CA PHE A 15 -8.84 2.96 -12.25
C PHE A 15 -7.64 3.42 -13.09
N ALA A 16 -7.51 4.72 -13.28
CA ALA A 16 -6.43 5.31 -14.06
C ALA A 16 -5.66 6.32 -13.21
N GLY A 17 -4.35 6.28 -13.33
CA GLY A 17 -3.45 7.16 -12.61
C GLY A 17 -3.49 7.00 -11.08
N VAL A 18 -2.64 7.72 -10.40
CA VAL A 18 -2.61 7.82 -8.94
C VAL A 18 -2.42 9.29 -8.57
N SER A 19 -3.41 9.89 -7.93
CA SER A 19 -3.32 11.27 -7.47
C SER A 19 -2.77 11.38 -6.05
N ASP A 20 -3.10 10.40 -5.20
CA ASP A 20 -2.70 10.43 -3.80
C ASP A 20 -2.60 9.02 -3.21
N ILE A 21 -1.81 8.92 -2.16
CA ILE A 21 -1.71 7.75 -1.31
C ILE A 21 -2.02 8.18 0.12
N ILE A 22 -3.00 7.53 0.72
CA ILE A 22 -3.43 7.80 2.07
C ILE A 22 -3.03 6.62 2.94
N VAL A 23 -2.37 6.91 4.04
CA VAL A 23 -1.88 5.92 5.00
C VAL A 23 -2.63 6.08 6.31
N GLY A 24 -3.23 5.00 6.76
CA GLY A 24 -3.85 4.96 8.08
C GLY A 24 -2.85 4.69 9.20
N ASP A 25 -3.32 4.67 10.41
CA ASP A 25 -2.48 4.44 11.58
C ASP A 25 -2.07 2.96 11.71
N VAL A 26 -0.98 2.75 12.45
CA VAL A 26 -0.61 1.39 12.88
C VAL A 26 -1.71 0.89 13.82
N ALA A 27 -2.34 -0.18 13.42
CA ALA A 27 -3.39 -0.82 14.22
C ALA A 27 -2.88 -2.11 14.88
N ALA A 28 -3.47 -2.48 15.98
CA ALA A 28 -3.26 -3.80 16.55
C ALA A 28 -3.88 -4.88 15.64
N ASP A 29 -3.37 -6.10 15.67
CA ASP A 29 -3.89 -7.19 14.83
C ASP A 29 -5.40 -7.39 14.99
N SER A 30 -5.92 -7.26 16.21
CA SER A 30 -7.36 -7.33 16.48
C SER A 30 -8.20 -6.26 15.75
N ALA A 31 -7.62 -5.11 15.43
CA ALA A 31 -8.32 -4.06 14.69
C ALA A 31 -8.50 -4.44 13.20
N TYR A 32 -7.59 -5.22 12.65
CA TYR A 32 -7.75 -5.76 11.30
C TYR A 32 -8.80 -6.87 11.24
N GLU A 33 -9.01 -7.60 12.34
CA GLU A 33 -9.98 -8.69 12.41
C GLU A 33 -11.41 -8.19 12.61
N THR A 34 -11.61 -7.17 13.44
CA THR A 34 -12.94 -6.71 13.88
C THR A 34 -13.30 -5.29 13.44
N GLY A 35 -12.30 -4.52 12.97
CA GLY A 35 -12.46 -3.12 12.59
C GLY A 35 -13.27 -2.91 11.32
N THR A 36 -13.50 -1.65 11.02
CA THR A 36 -14.07 -1.15 9.77
C THR A 36 -13.06 -0.25 9.08
N LEU A 37 -13.27 0.06 7.82
CA LEU A 37 -12.42 1.04 7.11
C LEU A 37 -12.36 2.37 7.85
N ASP A 38 -13.49 2.85 8.35
CA ASP A 38 -13.55 4.12 9.09
C ASP A 38 -12.64 4.12 10.32
N THR A 39 -12.56 2.99 11.01
CA THR A 39 -11.66 2.87 12.17
C THR A 39 -10.20 2.78 11.79
N LEU A 40 -9.88 2.10 10.69
CA LEU A 40 -8.51 1.95 10.21
C LEU A 40 -7.94 3.25 9.62
N PHE A 41 -8.81 4.12 9.11
CA PHE A 41 -8.44 5.39 8.49
C PHE A 41 -8.87 6.62 9.32
N ALA A 42 -9.25 6.45 10.59
CA ALA A 42 -9.74 7.54 11.45
C ALA A 42 -8.75 8.71 11.60
N ALA A 43 -7.45 8.43 11.64
CA ALA A 43 -6.37 9.42 11.68
C ALA A 43 -5.46 9.34 10.45
N ALA A 44 -6.03 8.94 9.32
CA ALA A 44 -5.30 8.78 8.07
C ALA A 44 -4.70 10.10 7.60
N LYS A 45 -3.57 9.98 6.90
CA LYS A 45 -2.84 11.12 6.35
C LYS A 45 -2.49 10.87 4.89
N SER A 46 -2.71 11.88 4.06
CA SER A 46 -2.16 11.92 2.72
C SER A 46 -0.64 12.00 2.79
N VAL A 47 0.03 11.27 1.94
CA VAL A 47 1.50 11.32 1.82
C VAL A 47 1.95 12.43 0.87
N GLY A 48 1.01 13.10 0.21
CA GLY A 48 1.29 14.17 -0.72
C GLY A 48 1.69 13.66 -2.11
N GLN A 49 2.60 14.37 -2.76
CA GLN A 49 2.92 14.13 -4.17
C GLN A 49 3.67 12.82 -4.39
N VAL A 50 3.07 11.97 -5.20
CA VAL A 50 3.70 10.80 -5.79
C VAL A 50 4.43 11.24 -7.06
N LYS A 51 5.62 10.73 -7.29
CA LYS A 51 6.36 11.01 -8.53
C LYS A 51 5.58 10.46 -9.72
N GLU A 52 5.45 11.25 -10.79
CA GLU A 52 4.82 10.84 -12.04
C GLU A 52 5.49 9.57 -12.58
N ASP A 53 4.71 8.68 -13.16
CA ASP A 53 5.15 7.39 -13.73
C ASP A 53 5.92 6.45 -12.78
N SER A 54 5.84 6.71 -11.48
CA SER A 54 6.55 5.89 -10.47
C SER A 54 5.71 4.80 -9.83
N THR A 55 4.44 4.74 -10.17
CA THR A 55 3.52 3.77 -9.58
C THR A 55 3.49 2.49 -10.41
N ASN A 56 3.63 1.37 -9.74
CA ASN A 56 3.60 0.07 -10.39
C ASN A 56 2.82 -0.94 -9.56
N TRP A 57 1.97 -1.69 -10.23
CA TRP A 57 1.23 -2.78 -9.64
C TRP A 57 1.97 -4.07 -9.96
N THR A 58 2.36 -4.78 -8.93
CA THR A 58 3.10 -6.03 -9.04
C THR A 58 2.39 -7.11 -8.23
N GLY A 59 2.67 -8.35 -8.56
CA GLY A 59 2.16 -9.48 -7.81
C GLY A 59 2.44 -10.78 -8.55
N ASP A 60 2.36 -11.87 -7.81
CA ASP A 60 2.49 -13.20 -8.38
C ASP A 60 1.10 -13.76 -8.66
N ASP A 61 0.94 -14.43 -9.78
CA ASP A 61 -0.29 -15.13 -10.11
C ASP A 61 -0.54 -16.29 -9.13
N PRO A 62 -1.80 -16.61 -8.85
CA PRO A 62 -2.13 -17.83 -8.11
C PRO A 62 -1.58 -19.07 -8.84
N THR A 63 -0.95 -19.95 -8.09
CA THR A 63 -0.45 -21.22 -8.62
C THR A 63 -1.32 -22.37 -8.19
N VAL A 64 -1.49 -23.34 -9.10
CA VAL A 64 -2.21 -24.58 -8.83
C VAL A 64 -1.26 -25.74 -9.04
N ASP A 65 -0.85 -26.35 -7.95
CA ASP A 65 -0.02 -27.54 -7.97
C ASP A 65 -0.90 -28.78 -7.89
N SER A 66 -0.65 -29.77 -8.73
CA SER A 66 -1.37 -31.03 -8.70
C SER A 66 -0.46 -32.18 -8.28
N VAL A 67 -0.88 -32.92 -7.27
CA VAL A 67 -0.26 -34.18 -6.89
C VAL A 67 -0.88 -35.27 -7.70
N LYS A 68 -0.04 -36.05 -8.40
CA LYS A 68 -0.48 -37.14 -9.28
C LYS A 68 -0.04 -38.49 -8.73
N ASP A 69 -0.81 -39.53 -9.04
CA ASP A 69 -0.42 -40.92 -8.78
C ASP A 69 0.62 -41.42 -9.81
N GLU A 70 1.12 -42.63 -9.63
CA GLU A 70 2.07 -43.26 -10.55
C GLU A 70 1.54 -43.47 -11.97
N LYS A 71 0.23 -43.39 -12.16
CA LYS A 71 -0.46 -43.51 -13.45
C LYS A 71 -0.76 -42.15 -14.08
N GLY A 72 -0.36 -41.03 -13.40
CA GLY A 72 -0.57 -39.67 -13.88
C GLY A 72 -1.95 -39.09 -13.54
N ASN A 73 -2.79 -39.78 -12.77
CA ASN A 73 -4.08 -39.25 -12.34
C ASN A 73 -3.88 -38.22 -11.21
N ILE A 74 -4.63 -37.13 -11.25
CA ILE A 74 -4.58 -36.11 -10.20
C ILE A 74 -5.28 -36.64 -8.96
N ILE A 75 -4.54 -36.79 -7.86
CA ILE A 75 -5.04 -37.17 -6.55
C ILE A 75 -5.63 -35.96 -5.83
N THR A 76 -4.92 -34.82 -5.88
CA THR A 76 -5.34 -33.57 -5.24
C THR A 76 -4.69 -32.39 -5.91
N THR A 77 -5.28 -31.22 -5.74
CA THR A 77 -4.72 -29.94 -6.15
C THR A 77 -4.52 -29.05 -4.94
N LYS A 78 -3.39 -28.36 -4.90
CA LYS A 78 -3.11 -27.29 -3.93
C LYS A 78 -3.06 -25.97 -4.68
N THR A 79 -3.93 -25.05 -4.30
CA THR A 79 -3.88 -23.68 -4.81
C THR A 79 -3.13 -22.80 -3.82
N THR A 80 -2.11 -22.10 -4.30
CA THR A 80 -1.44 -21.05 -3.54
C THR A 80 -1.93 -19.71 -4.08
N ALA A 81 -2.46 -18.88 -3.20
CA ALA A 81 -2.91 -17.53 -3.56
C ALA A 81 -1.73 -16.70 -4.07
N GLY A 82 -1.99 -15.89 -5.09
CA GLY A 82 -1.04 -14.91 -5.57
C GLY A 82 -0.83 -13.77 -4.57
N THR A 83 0.19 -12.98 -4.82
CA THR A 83 0.43 -11.75 -4.07
C THR A 83 -0.08 -10.55 -4.86
N PHE A 84 -0.38 -9.46 -4.16
CA PHE A 84 -0.74 -8.20 -4.78
C PHE A 84 0.03 -7.08 -4.09
N ALA A 85 0.84 -6.37 -4.85
CA ALA A 85 1.69 -5.32 -4.33
C ALA A 85 1.61 -4.05 -5.18
N PHE A 86 1.85 -2.92 -4.54
CA PHE A 86 1.87 -1.61 -5.14
C PHE A 86 3.17 -0.90 -4.79
N GLU A 87 3.89 -0.45 -5.82
CA GLU A 87 5.12 0.32 -5.67
C GLU A 87 4.88 1.78 -6.05
N PHE A 88 5.54 2.69 -5.34
CA PHE A 88 5.45 4.12 -5.58
C PHE A 88 6.70 4.85 -5.07
N LEU A 89 7.01 6.00 -5.69
CA LEU A 89 8.05 6.91 -5.23
C LEU A 89 7.44 8.23 -4.78
N MET A 90 7.89 8.72 -3.65
CA MET A 90 7.50 10.03 -3.13
C MET A 90 8.67 11.00 -3.18
N ALA A 91 8.39 12.20 -3.65
CA ALA A 91 9.40 13.27 -3.75
C ALA A 91 9.76 13.90 -2.40
N SER A 92 8.90 13.75 -1.40
CA SER A 92 9.12 14.35 -0.09
C SER A 92 9.78 13.39 0.88
N MET A 93 10.80 13.85 1.58
CA MET A 93 11.51 13.13 2.64
C MET A 93 11.28 13.77 4.02
N SER A 94 10.11 14.36 4.25
CA SER A 94 9.78 14.91 5.55
C SER A 94 9.73 13.83 6.64
N GLU A 95 10.01 14.21 7.89
CA GLU A 95 9.94 13.30 9.04
C GLU A 95 8.58 12.60 9.14
N ASN A 96 7.50 13.32 8.87
CA ASN A 96 6.15 12.77 8.93
C ASN A 96 5.90 11.69 7.87
N ILE A 97 6.41 11.88 6.66
CA ILE A 97 6.31 10.89 5.58
C ILE A 97 7.16 9.66 5.91
N LEU A 98 8.39 9.87 6.36
CA LEU A 98 9.25 8.76 6.77
C LEU A 98 8.60 7.95 7.89
N LYS A 99 8.00 8.59 8.88
CA LYS A 99 7.24 7.91 9.96
C LYS A 99 5.97 7.21 9.47
N ALA A 100 5.40 7.64 8.36
CA ALA A 100 4.24 6.96 7.77
C ALA A 100 4.61 5.60 7.16
N PHE A 101 5.82 5.48 6.60
CA PHE A 101 6.27 4.27 5.89
C PHE A 101 7.32 3.47 6.65
N MET A 102 7.88 4.05 7.70
CA MET A 102 8.85 3.42 8.57
C MET A 102 8.30 3.39 9.99
N LYS A 103 8.80 2.48 10.80
CA LYS A 103 8.41 2.41 12.20
C LYS A 103 8.82 3.71 12.90
N ALA A 104 7.89 4.35 13.58
CA ALA A 104 8.13 5.66 14.18
C ALA A 104 9.31 5.70 15.17
N SER A 105 9.62 4.57 15.82
CA SER A 105 10.79 4.44 16.71
C SER A 105 12.13 4.52 15.96
N ASP A 106 12.13 4.23 14.66
CA ASP A 106 13.36 4.14 13.86
C ASP A 106 13.62 5.44 13.10
N VAL A 107 12.71 6.40 13.20
CA VAL A 107 12.80 7.73 12.60
C VAL A 107 12.77 8.78 13.72
N ALA A 108 13.86 9.47 13.90
CA ALA A 108 13.97 10.52 14.93
C ALA A 108 14.50 11.82 14.34
N SER A 109 13.95 12.94 14.80
CA SER A 109 14.50 14.24 14.48
C SER A 109 15.89 14.40 15.09
N VAL A 110 16.81 14.95 14.34
CA VAL A 110 18.15 15.31 14.80
C VAL A 110 18.29 16.81 14.70
N VAL A 111 18.69 17.43 15.80
CA VAL A 111 19.06 18.84 15.84
C VAL A 111 20.55 18.93 16.11
N SER A 112 21.28 19.59 15.22
CA SER A 112 22.70 19.90 15.47
C SER A 112 22.81 21.25 16.16
N SER A 113 23.40 21.29 17.33
CA SER A 113 23.61 22.51 18.09
C SER A 113 25.05 23.08 17.97
N THR A 114 25.94 22.27 17.41
CA THR A 114 27.38 22.63 17.30
C THR A 114 28.02 21.96 16.08
N GLY A 115 29.09 22.58 15.59
CA GLY A 115 29.91 21.99 14.53
C GLY A 115 29.66 22.59 13.14
N PRO A 116 30.15 21.97 12.07
CA PRO A 116 30.12 22.54 10.70
C PRO A 116 28.73 22.67 10.12
N PHE A 117 27.70 22.10 10.74
CA PHE A 117 26.33 22.09 10.24
C PHE A 117 25.51 23.31 10.67
N GLY A 118 26.06 24.19 11.52
CA GLY A 118 25.34 25.34 12.07
C GLY A 118 24.43 24.99 13.24
N SER A 119 24.01 26.04 13.99
CA SER A 119 23.22 25.87 15.22
C SER A 119 21.74 25.50 14.98
N GLU A 120 21.26 25.63 13.75
CA GLU A 120 19.85 25.42 13.38
C GLU A 120 19.66 24.26 12.40
N ALA A 121 20.70 23.47 12.14
CA ALA A 121 20.56 22.33 11.26
C ALA A 121 19.65 21.27 11.90
N THR A 122 18.57 20.98 11.22
CA THR A 122 17.64 19.92 11.58
C THR A 122 17.67 18.82 10.53
N GLY A 123 17.47 17.61 10.95
CA GLY A 123 17.46 16.44 10.05
C GLY A 123 16.68 15.29 10.64
N VAL A 124 16.64 14.22 9.88
CA VAL A 124 15.97 12.98 10.28
C VAL A 124 17.01 11.87 10.34
N LYS A 125 17.06 11.17 11.45
CA LYS A 125 17.85 9.96 11.62
C LYS A 125 16.99 8.75 11.32
N ILE A 126 17.44 7.91 10.40
CA ILE A 126 16.85 6.59 10.12
C ILE A 126 17.80 5.56 10.72
N VAL A 127 17.30 4.77 11.66
CA VAL A 127 18.11 3.78 12.38
C VAL A 127 18.14 2.46 11.64
N ASP A 128 17.03 2.10 11.03
CA ASP A 128 16.87 0.89 10.23
C ASP A 128 15.91 1.15 9.07
N LEU A 129 15.92 0.29 8.05
CA LEU A 129 14.94 0.32 6.96
C LEU A 129 13.81 -0.67 7.28
N PRO A 130 12.82 -0.24 8.04
CA PRO A 130 11.91 -1.16 8.68
C PRO A 130 10.75 -1.54 7.76
N VAL A 131 10.21 -2.67 8.10
CA VAL A 131 8.90 -3.11 7.63
C VAL A 131 7.85 -2.57 8.59
N THR A 132 6.84 -1.91 8.07
CA THR A 132 5.66 -1.52 8.85
C THR A 132 4.42 -2.16 8.29
N VAL A 133 3.41 -2.36 9.12
CA VAL A 133 2.09 -2.86 8.69
C VAL A 133 1.08 -1.77 8.96
N ARG A 134 0.41 -1.31 7.90
CA ARG A 134 -0.58 -0.22 7.95
C ARG A 134 -1.66 -0.40 6.90
N PRO A 135 -2.84 0.15 7.10
CA PRO A 135 -3.82 0.30 6.03
C PRO A 135 -3.34 1.36 5.03
N ILE A 136 -3.51 1.08 3.75
CA ILE A 136 -3.18 2.00 2.66
C ILE A 136 -4.39 2.14 1.73
N MET A 137 -4.62 3.36 1.28
CA MET A 137 -5.59 3.70 0.24
C MET A 137 -4.85 4.41 -0.90
N VAL A 138 -5.00 3.89 -2.10
CA VAL A 138 -4.45 4.48 -3.34
C VAL A 138 -5.60 5.12 -4.09
N VAL A 139 -5.53 6.42 -4.33
CA VAL A 139 -6.59 7.23 -4.92
C VAL A 139 -6.26 7.49 -6.39
N ASN A 140 -7.26 7.34 -7.27
CA ASN A 140 -7.10 7.62 -8.68
C ASN A 140 -7.05 9.13 -8.99
N ASP A 141 -6.68 9.49 -10.22
CA ASP A 141 -6.50 10.89 -10.66
C ASP A 141 -7.75 11.77 -10.49
N VAL A 142 -8.92 11.19 -10.62
CA VAL A 142 -10.20 11.92 -10.52
C VAL A 142 -10.67 12.01 -9.06
N ALA A 143 -9.99 11.33 -8.13
CA ALA A 143 -10.32 11.24 -6.70
C ALA A 143 -11.76 10.73 -6.43
N ASP A 144 -12.31 9.95 -7.35
CA ASP A 144 -13.64 9.33 -7.23
C ASP A 144 -13.58 7.82 -6.91
N LYS A 145 -12.39 7.22 -7.05
CA LYS A 145 -12.15 5.79 -6.81
C LYS A 145 -10.89 5.59 -6.00
N CYS A 146 -10.87 4.53 -5.23
CA CYS A 146 -9.65 4.11 -4.57
C CYS A 146 -9.53 2.60 -4.48
N ILE A 147 -8.28 2.14 -4.39
CA ILE A 147 -7.93 0.79 -4.02
C ILE A 147 -7.45 0.83 -2.58
N VAL A 148 -8.04 0.01 -1.73
CA VAL A 148 -7.72 -0.05 -0.31
C VAL A 148 -7.10 -1.39 0.01
N PHE A 149 -5.94 -1.35 0.66
CA PHE A 149 -5.33 -2.47 1.35
C PHE A 149 -5.59 -2.29 2.84
N PRO A 150 -6.55 -2.99 3.43
CA PRO A 150 -6.85 -2.85 4.85
C PRO A 150 -5.66 -3.19 5.74
N LYS A 151 -4.85 -4.16 5.33
CA LYS A 151 -3.61 -4.54 5.97
C LYS A 151 -2.52 -4.68 4.91
N ALA A 152 -1.60 -3.74 4.87
CA ALA A 152 -0.47 -3.76 3.95
C ALA A 152 0.85 -3.81 4.70
N LYS A 153 1.69 -4.75 4.30
CA LYS A 153 3.10 -4.77 4.71
C LYS A 153 3.87 -3.83 3.81
N ILE A 154 4.43 -2.79 4.39
CA ILE A 154 5.15 -1.76 3.66
C ILE A 154 6.64 -1.91 3.92
N VAL A 155 7.41 -2.00 2.85
CA VAL A 155 8.87 -1.94 2.86
C VAL A 155 9.27 -0.61 2.23
N ALA A 156 10.01 0.19 2.97
CA ALA A 156 10.49 1.48 2.47
C ALA A 156 11.99 1.44 2.18
N SER A 157 12.40 2.18 1.16
CA SER A 157 13.81 2.41 0.82
C SER A 157 14.01 3.85 0.33
N VAL A 158 15.26 4.28 0.23
CA VAL A 158 15.60 5.65 -0.19
C VAL A 158 16.51 5.59 -1.43
N PRO A 159 15.94 5.32 -2.61
CA PRO A 159 16.71 5.33 -3.85
C PRO A 159 17.11 6.74 -4.25
N ARG A 160 18.15 6.84 -5.08
CA ARG A 160 18.55 8.06 -5.75
C ARG A 160 18.33 7.90 -7.24
N GLU A 161 17.51 8.76 -7.80
CA GLU A 161 17.23 8.83 -9.24
C GLU A 161 17.48 10.25 -9.74
N ASP A 162 18.15 10.39 -10.87
CA ASP A 162 18.45 11.69 -11.51
C ASP A 162 19.06 12.72 -10.56
N GLY A 163 19.84 12.26 -9.58
CA GLY A 163 20.48 13.13 -8.59
C GLY A 163 19.60 13.48 -7.40
N VAL A 164 18.34 13.11 -7.39
CA VAL A 164 17.36 13.35 -6.32
C VAL A 164 17.13 12.10 -5.49
N PHE A 165 16.98 12.26 -4.19
CA PHE A 165 16.58 11.18 -3.30
C PHE A 165 15.05 11.15 -3.19
N PHE A 166 14.50 9.94 -3.25
CA PHE A 166 13.07 9.67 -3.10
C PHE A 166 12.86 8.71 -1.93
N VAL A 167 11.64 8.63 -1.45
CA VAL A 167 11.21 7.51 -0.61
C VAL A 167 10.42 6.56 -1.49
N LYS A 168 10.96 5.36 -1.70
CA LYS A 168 10.26 4.28 -2.39
C LYS A 168 9.52 3.45 -1.34
N GLY A 169 8.22 3.28 -1.53
CA GLY A 169 7.41 2.34 -0.77
C GLY A 169 6.98 1.18 -1.65
N THR A 170 7.05 -0.02 -1.10
CA THR A 170 6.42 -1.21 -1.67
C THR A 170 5.42 -1.73 -0.66
N ALA A 171 4.15 -1.61 -0.96
CA ALA A 171 3.04 -2.05 -0.13
C ALA A 171 2.51 -3.38 -0.65
N THR A 172 2.67 -4.45 0.12
CA THR A 172 2.13 -5.77 -0.21
C THR A 172 0.88 -6.02 0.62
N ALA A 173 -0.21 -6.36 -0.06
CA ALA A 173 -1.45 -6.70 0.61
C ALA A 173 -1.26 -7.98 1.44
N GLU A 174 -1.65 -7.94 2.70
CA GLU A 174 -1.73 -9.10 3.56
C GLU A 174 -3.17 -9.60 3.65
N PHE A 175 -3.32 -10.91 3.68
CA PHE A 175 -4.63 -11.52 3.83
C PHE A 175 -5.24 -11.19 5.20
N VAL A 176 -6.49 -10.76 5.19
CA VAL A 176 -7.28 -10.52 6.40
C VAL A 176 -8.51 -11.43 6.34
N ASP A 177 -8.55 -12.42 7.22
CA ASP A 177 -9.65 -13.36 7.30
C ASP A 177 -10.83 -12.75 8.07
N THR A 178 -11.54 -11.83 7.45
CA THR A 178 -12.77 -11.27 8.04
C THR A 178 -13.85 -11.13 6.98
N THR A 179 -15.11 -11.12 7.45
CA THR A 179 -16.26 -10.87 6.59
C THR A 179 -16.42 -9.40 6.20
N LYS A 180 -15.67 -8.49 6.81
CA LYS A 180 -15.78 -7.03 6.61
C LYS A 180 -14.67 -6.45 5.76
N LEU A 181 -13.48 -7.01 5.86
CA LEU A 181 -12.29 -6.54 5.18
C LEU A 181 -11.74 -7.68 4.33
N GLY A 182 -11.36 -7.41 3.10
CA GLY A 182 -10.70 -8.37 2.23
C GLY A 182 -9.19 -8.10 2.16
N THR A 183 -8.49 -8.84 1.33
CA THR A 183 -7.07 -8.59 1.05
C THR A 183 -6.87 -7.22 0.41
N PHE A 184 -7.75 -6.85 -0.51
CA PHE A 184 -7.87 -5.50 -1.05
C PHE A 184 -9.33 -5.23 -1.46
N MET A 185 -9.68 -3.96 -1.58
CA MET A 185 -11.01 -3.50 -1.97
C MET A 185 -10.91 -2.40 -3.01
N LEU A 186 -11.80 -2.41 -3.98
CA LEU A 186 -12.02 -1.32 -4.92
C LEU A 186 -13.27 -0.57 -4.51
N LEU A 187 -13.15 0.70 -4.20
CA LEU A 187 -14.26 1.58 -3.83
C LEU A 187 -14.48 2.62 -4.92
N ASN A 188 -15.74 2.93 -5.17
CA ASN A 188 -16.18 3.96 -6.11
C ASN A 188 -17.04 5.00 -5.38
N GLY A 189 -17.06 6.22 -5.89
CA GLY A 189 -17.87 7.30 -5.32
C GLY A 189 -17.33 7.79 -3.98
N ILE A 190 -16.01 7.71 -3.76
CA ILE A 190 -15.38 8.28 -2.57
C ILE A 190 -15.42 9.81 -2.62
N SER A 191 -15.48 10.44 -1.46
CA SER A 191 -15.33 11.88 -1.30
C SER A 191 -14.33 12.13 -0.19
N LEU A 192 -13.16 12.61 -0.54
CA LEU A 192 -12.09 12.90 0.42
C LEU A 192 -12.14 14.36 0.81
N THR A 193 -11.98 14.62 2.10
CA THR A 193 -11.81 15.98 2.65
C THR A 193 -10.42 16.03 3.28
N TYR A 194 -9.57 16.92 2.74
CA TYR A 194 -8.19 17.13 3.21
C TYR A 194 -8.11 18.21 4.29
#